data_98fd248953802a4823629d72aae419d7
#
_entry.id   98fd248953802a4823629d72aae419d7
#
_cell.length_a   1.000
_cell.length_b   1.000
_cell.length_c   1.000
_cell.angle_alpha   90.00
_cell.angle_beta   90.00
_cell.angle_gamma   90.00
#
_symmetry.space_group_name_H-M   'P 1'
#
loop_
_entity.id
_entity.type
_entity.pdbx_description
1 polymer ?
#
loop_
_entity_poly.entity_id
_entity_poly.type
_entity_poly.pdbx_seq_one_letter_code
_entity_poly.pdbx_strand_id
1 'polypeptide(L)'
;MKKICCFFCLLLFSDRVFCWGFYMHEKINYHAVFLLPPQMMILFKPNIGFLSEHAVDPDKRRYILAAEGARHYLDIDHYGMYPFAAIPRDYKTALRKFSADTLQAYGIVPWWIQIMMGRLTKAFREKDKEAILKDAAELGHYIADAHVPLHICSNHNGQLTHQQGIHAFWESRVPELFAESDWDFFIGKALYIPDLSDFIWARILESAAAADTVLSCEKEISEHFRPDQKYAFEERKGKTVKQYSTAFATRYETRLNHMVERRMRASIFAVASCWYTAWVNAGQPPLDHLQHDSLTISEQKEYERLNLEWKKGIPLGRDCD
;
A
#
# COMPACT_ATOMS: atom_id res chain seq x y z
N MET A 1 17.05 -20.70 55.80
CA MET A 1 17.34 -20.85 54.38
C MET A 1 16.12 -20.33 53.58
N LYS A 2 16.18 -19.09 53.10
CA LYS A 2 15.11 -18.47 52.29
C LYS A 2 15.39 -18.79 50.83
N LYS A 3 14.48 -19.52 50.18
CA LYS A 3 14.53 -19.78 48.73
C LYS A 3 14.01 -18.53 48.01
N ILE A 4 14.90 -17.85 47.29
CA ILE A 4 14.55 -16.76 46.35
C ILE A 4 14.10 -17.43 45.07
N CYS A 5 12.80 -17.31 44.74
CA CYS A 5 12.25 -17.73 43.48
C CYS A 5 12.43 -16.57 42.50
N CYS A 6 13.44 -16.64 41.59
CA CYS A 6 13.57 -15.71 40.48
C CYS A 6 12.50 -16.01 39.47
N PHE A 7 11.50 -15.14 39.40
CA PHE A 7 10.49 -15.11 38.32
C PHE A 7 11.15 -14.46 37.11
N PHE A 8 11.56 -15.28 36.15
CA PHE A 8 12.03 -14.81 34.85
C PHE A 8 10.81 -14.41 34.04
N CYS A 9 10.48 -13.11 34.03
CA CYS A 9 9.53 -12.59 33.09
C CYS A 9 10.11 -12.66 31.67
N LEU A 10 9.74 -13.68 30.91
CA LEU A 10 9.94 -13.68 29.46
C LEU A 10 9.06 -12.56 28.88
N LEU A 11 9.66 -11.42 28.64
CA LEU A 11 9.10 -10.40 27.77
C LEU A 11 9.11 -10.97 26.34
N LEU A 12 8.00 -11.53 25.91
CA LEU A 12 7.72 -11.81 24.52
C LEU A 12 7.63 -10.46 23.78
N PHE A 13 8.75 -9.96 23.28
CA PHE A 13 8.73 -8.92 22.29
C PHE A 13 8.20 -9.55 21.00
N SER A 14 6.96 -9.26 20.65
CA SER A 14 6.44 -9.53 19.33
C SER A 14 7.27 -8.74 18.33
N ASP A 15 8.10 -9.43 17.56
CA ASP A 15 8.82 -8.84 16.44
C ASP A 15 7.79 -8.39 15.42
N ARG A 16 7.62 -7.09 15.29
CA ARG A 16 6.67 -6.50 14.34
C ARG A 16 7.30 -6.53 12.96
N VAL A 17 6.76 -7.33 12.11
CA VAL A 17 7.00 -7.29 10.66
C VAL A 17 6.21 -6.11 10.12
N PHE A 18 6.86 -5.22 9.40
CA PHE A 18 6.23 -4.02 8.83
C PHE A 18 5.40 -4.40 7.62
N CYS A 19 4.14 -3.98 7.62
CA CYS A 19 3.22 -4.03 6.49
C CYS A 19 3.80 -3.31 5.27
N TRP A 20 3.38 -3.65 4.10
CA TRP A 20 4.00 -3.47 2.77
C TRP A 20 5.20 -2.55 2.84
N GLY A 21 6.36 -3.15 2.88
CA GLY A 21 7.49 -2.46 3.41
C GLY A 21 7.48 -1.06 2.86
N PHE A 22 7.56 -0.08 3.70
CA PHE A 22 7.63 1.34 3.34
C PHE A 22 8.40 1.57 2.03
N TYR A 23 9.40 0.71 1.82
CA TYR A 23 10.20 0.66 0.61
C TYR A 23 9.38 0.62 -0.69
N MET A 24 8.32 -0.18 -0.78
CA MET A 24 7.58 -0.31 -2.03
C MET A 24 6.67 0.88 -2.31
N HIS A 25 5.97 1.40 -1.30
CA HIS A 25 5.20 2.63 -1.45
C HIS A 25 6.08 3.81 -1.87
N GLU A 26 7.26 3.94 -1.24
CA GLU A 26 8.26 4.94 -1.60
C GLU A 26 8.71 4.79 -3.06
N LYS A 27 9.01 3.57 -3.51
CA LYS A 27 9.44 3.30 -4.89
C LYS A 27 8.33 3.52 -5.91
N ILE A 28 7.10 3.14 -5.62
CA ILE A 28 5.96 3.37 -6.51
C ILE A 28 5.78 4.86 -6.75
N ASN A 29 5.71 5.67 -5.71
CA ASN A 29 5.59 7.12 -5.85
C ASN A 29 6.80 7.74 -6.55
N TYR A 30 8.02 7.30 -6.20
CA TYR A 30 9.24 7.76 -6.84
C TYR A 30 9.20 7.53 -8.37
N HIS A 31 8.90 6.32 -8.81
CA HIS A 31 8.86 5.99 -10.23
C HIS A 31 7.69 6.65 -10.96
N ALA A 32 6.53 6.84 -10.30
CA ALA A 32 5.36 7.49 -10.89
C ALA A 32 5.65 8.92 -11.36
N VAL A 33 6.56 9.65 -10.70
CA VAL A 33 6.96 11.00 -11.11
C VAL A 33 7.52 11.04 -12.53
N PHE A 34 8.26 10.01 -12.94
CA PHE A 34 8.90 9.98 -14.26
C PHE A 34 7.93 9.70 -15.42
N LEU A 35 6.70 9.30 -15.12
CA LEU A 35 5.65 9.09 -16.12
C LEU A 35 4.86 10.36 -16.43
N LEU A 36 5.03 11.41 -15.61
CA LEU A 36 4.28 12.66 -15.71
C LEU A 36 4.72 13.52 -16.90
N PRO A 37 3.83 14.36 -17.46
CA PRO A 37 4.22 15.33 -18.49
C PRO A 37 5.12 16.43 -17.92
N PRO A 38 5.93 17.11 -18.78
CA PRO A 38 6.87 18.14 -18.35
C PRO A 38 6.26 19.23 -17.47
N GLN A 39 5.00 19.61 -17.74
CA GLN A 39 4.28 20.65 -17.00
C GLN A 39 4.03 20.26 -15.53
N MET A 40 3.85 18.98 -15.24
CA MET A 40 3.72 18.48 -13.87
C MET A 40 5.10 18.20 -13.26
N MET A 41 6.07 17.74 -14.06
CA MET A 41 7.43 17.48 -13.59
C MET A 41 8.10 18.71 -12.97
N ILE A 42 7.73 19.92 -13.40
CA ILE A 42 8.22 21.16 -12.81
C ILE A 42 8.03 21.19 -11.28
N LEU A 43 6.89 20.73 -10.78
CA LEU A 43 6.59 20.66 -9.35
C LEU A 43 7.00 19.31 -8.75
N PHE A 44 6.68 18.18 -9.41
CA PHE A 44 6.80 16.86 -8.83
C PHE A 44 8.25 16.37 -8.72
N LYS A 45 9.08 16.61 -9.73
CA LYS A 45 10.48 16.16 -9.75
C LYS A 45 11.35 16.81 -8.67
N PRO A 46 11.32 18.14 -8.42
CA PRO A 46 12.04 18.74 -7.30
C PRO A 46 11.56 18.25 -5.93
N ASN A 47 10.31 17.80 -5.82
CA ASN A 47 9.70 17.29 -4.59
C ASN A 47 9.60 15.76 -4.56
N ILE A 48 10.36 15.05 -5.40
CA ILE A 48 10.30 13.58 -5.49
C ILE A 48 10.65 12.88 -4.18
N GLY A 49 11.58 13.44 -3.41
CA GLY A 49 11.93 12.95 -2.07
C GLY A 49 10.73 13.03 -1.12
N PHE A 50 10.00 14.15 -1.11
CA PHE A 50 8.78 14.30 -0.33
C PHE A 50 7.71 13.28 -0.75
N LEU A 51 7.41 13.17 -2.05
CA LEU A 51 6.40 12.24 -2.57
C LEU A 51 6.71 10.78 -2.26
N SER A 52 7.99 10.42 -2.23
CA SER A 52 8.48 9.10 -1.86
C SER A 52 8.35 8.86 -0.35
N GLU A 53 8.96 9.72 0.47
CA GLU A 53 9.01 9.57 1.93
C GLU A 53 7.62 9.61 2.59
N HIS A 54 6.71 10.46 2.08
CA HIS A 54 5.35 10.61 2.61
C HIS A 54 4.32 9.63 1.98
N ALA A 55 4.75 8.77 1.06
CA ALA A 55 3.92 7.68 0.57
C ALA A 55 3.49 6.70 1.67
N VAL A 56 4.22 6.65 2.79
CA VAL A 56 3.96 5.74 3.91
C VAL A 56 3.24 6.39 5.10
N ASP A 57 2.87 7.65 4.98
CA ASP A 57 2.18 8.36 6.06
C ASP A 57 0.78 7.80 6.39
N PRO A 58 0.00 7.25 5.42
CA PRO A 58 -1.23 6.53 5.74
C PRO A 58 -0.99 5.34 6.69
N ASP A 59 0.05 4.54 6.48
CA ASP A 59 0.41 3.45 7.39
C ASP A 59 0.75 3.94 8.79
N LYS A 60 1.57 4.99 8.88
CA LYS A 60 1.89 5.62 10.17
C LYS A 60 0.64 6.17 10.86
N ARG A 61 -0.34 6.67 10.10
CA ARG A 61 -1.58 7.24 10.62
C ARG A 61 -2.49 6.20 11.27
N ARG A 62 -2.38 4.93 10.92
CA ARG A 62 -3.09 3.81 11.59
C ARG A 62 -2.79 3.73 13.09
N TYR A 63 -1.69 4.31 13.55
CA TYR A 63 -1.31 4.36 14.96
C TYR A 63 -1.96 5.49 15.75
N ILE A 64 -2.63 6.41 15.07
CA ILE A 64 -3.28 7.57 15.71
C ILE A 64 -4.75 7.76 15.32
N LEU A 65 -5.22 7.09 14.26
CA LEU A 65 -6.59 7.23 13.75
C LEU A 65 -7.20 5.86 13.46
N ALA A 66 -8.15 5.42 14.28
CA ALA A 66 -8.80 4.12 14.13
C ALA A 66 -9.51 3.93 12.77
N ALA A 67 -10.06 5.02 12.19
CA ALA A 67 -10.71 4.97 10.88
C ALA A 67 -9.73 4.81 9.71
N GLU A 68 -8.42 4.94 9.94
CA GLU A 68 -7.43 4.82 8.87
C GLU A 68 -7.33 3.41 8.33
N GLY A 69 -7.35 2.40 9.19
CA GLY A 69 -7.18 1.00 8.79
C GLY A 69 -8.10 0.57 7.64
N ALA A 70 -9.38 0.93 7.69
CA ALA A 70 -10.36 0.57 6.67
C ALA A 70 -10.09 1.17 5.27
N ARG A 71 -9.23 2.18 5.16
CA ARG A 71 -8.90 2.85 3.90
C ARG A 71 -7.92 2.07 3.04
N HIS A 72 -7.24 1.08 3.64
CA HIS A 72 -6.16 0.31 3.01
C HIS A 72 -6.62 -0.96 2.30
N TYR A 73 -7.84 -1.45 2.56
CA TYR A 73 -8.29 -2.75 2.08
C TYR A 73 -9.78 -2.79 1.72
N LEU A 74 -10.18 -3.90 1.13
CA LEU A 74 -11.57 -4.30 0.93
C LEU A 74 -11.67 -5.81 1.03
N ASP A 75 -12.25 -6.33 2.09
CA ASP A 75 -12.60 -7.76 2.22
C ASP A 75 -13.80 -8.06 1.32
N ILE A 76 -13.56 -8.09 0.01
CA ILE A 76 -14.59 -8.10 -1.04
C ILE A 76 -15.49 -9.33 -0.96
N ASP A 77 -14.97 -10.44 -0.47
CA ASP A 77 -15.64 -11.72 -0.25
C ASP A 77 -16.77 -11.64 0.78
N HIS A 78 -16.80 -10.64 1.67
CA HIS A 78 -17.93 -10.36 2.55
C HIS A 78 -19.14 -9.76 1.83
N TYR A 79 -18.97 -9.26 0.60
CA TYR A 79 -20.03 -8.60 -0.15
C TYR A 79 -20.68 -9.48 -1.22
N GLY A 80 -20.28 -10.76 -1.32
CA GLY A 80 -20.86 -11.72 -2.23
C GLY A 80 -19.84 -12.49 -3.07
N MET A 81 -20.30 -13.07 -4.16
CA MET A 81 -19.47 -13.89 -5.05
C MET A 81 -19.00 -13.08 -6.28
N TYR A 82 -17.87 -13.48 -6.84
CA TYR A 82 -17.36 -12.93 -8.09
C TYR A 82 -18.45 -12.98 -9.19
N PRO A 83 -18.65 -11.96 -10.00
CA PRO A 83 -17.82 -10.75 -10.18
C PRO A 83 -18.20 -9.57 -9.26
N PHE A 84 -18.84 -9.78 -8.14
CA PHE A 84 -19.21 -8.79 -7.12
C PHE A 84 -20.08 -7.64 -7.64
N ALA A 85 -20.91 -7.92 -8.63
CA ALA A 85 -21.77 -6.93 -9.31
C ALA A 85 -22.76 -6.21 -8.38
N ALA A 86 -23.05 -6.81 -7.22
CA ALA A 86 -23.95 -6.23 -6.23
C ALA A 86 -23.32 -5.10 -5.40
N ILE A 87 -22.00 -4.85 -5.47
CA ILE A 87 -21.33 -3.81 -4.73
C ILE A 87 -21.52 -2.45 -5.43
N PRO A 88 -22.17 -1.47 -4.76
CA PRO A 88 -22.31 -0.14 -5.34
C PRO A 88 -20.94 0.53 -5.50
N ARG A 89 -20.66 1.07 -6.67
CA ARG A 89 -19.41 1.79 -6.95
C ARG A 89 -19.39 3.22 -6.38
N ASP A 90 -20.56 3.77 -6.10
CA ASP A 90 -20.74 5.05 -5.41
C ASP A 90 -20.78 4.85 -3.90
N TYR A 91 -19.96 5.63 -3.15
CA TYR A 91 -19.82 5.49 -1.70
C TYR A 91 -21.13 5.76 -0.93
N LYS A 92 -21.90 6.76 -1.33
CA LYS A 92 -23.17 7.09 -0.65
C LYS A 92 -24.20 5.97 -0.80
N THR A 93 -24.20 5.32 -1.97
CA THR A 93 -25.05 4.16 -2.24
C THR A 93 -24.55 2.93 -1.46
N ALA A 94 -23.24 2.70 -1.40
CA ALA A 94 -22.64 1.65 -0.57
C ALA A 94 -22.98 1.84 0.91
N LEU A 95 -22.86 3.06 1.42
CA LEU A 95 -23.18 3.43 2.81
C LEU A 95 -24.66 3.14 3.15
N ARG A 96 -25.59 3.46 2.23
CA ARG A 96 -27.02 3.14 2.42
C ARG A 96 -27.30 1.64 2.40
N LYS A 97 -26.56 0.88 1.62
CA LYS A 97 -26.75 -0.56 1.45
C LYS A 97 -26.13 -1.39 2.58
N PHE A 98 -24.93 -1.03 3.02
CA PHE A 98 -24.13 -1.88 3.92
C PHE A 98 -23.92 -1.30 5.31
N SER A 99 -24.32 -0.06 5.59
CA SER A 99 -24.03 0.71 6.79
C SER A 99 -22.57 1.16 6.96
N ALA A 100 -22.35 2.17 7.79
CA ALA A 100 -21.02 2.69 8.08
C ALA A 100 -20.14 1.65 8.81
N ASP A 101 -20.72 0.95 9.78
CA ASP A 101 -19.99 -0.04 10.59
C ASP A 101 -19.52 -1.23 9.76
N THR A 102 -20.35 -1.71 8.83
CA THR A 102 -19.99 -2.78 7.90
C THR A 102 -18.85 -2.33 6.98
N LEU A 103 -18.94 -1.13 6.40
CA LEU A 103 -17.89 -0.60 5.52
C LEU A 103 -16.59 -0.37 6.30
N GLN A 104 -16.66 0.12 7.53
CA GLN A 104 -15.50 0.29 8.38
C GLN A 104 -14.85 -1.05 8.77
N ALA A 105 -15.65 -2.09 8.97
CA ALA A 105 -15.15 -3.41 9.33
C ALA A 105 -14.47 -4.14 8.16
N TYR A 106 -15.02 -4.01 6.94
CA TYR A 106 -14.56 -4.76 5.76
C TYR A 106 -13.81 -3.91 4.73
N GLY A 107 -13.53 -2.65 5.05
CA GLY A 107 -12.67 -1.78 4.26
C GLY A 107 -13.39 -0.98 3.18
N ILE A 108 -12.75 0.13 2.78
CA ILE A 108 -13.31 1.14 1.89
C ILE A 108 -12.35 1.63 0.81
N VAL A 109 -11.25 0.96 0.55
CA VAL A 109 -10.17 1.45 -0.34
C VAL A 109 -10.67 1.97 -1.70
N PRO A 110 -11.59 1.31 -2.45
CA PRO A 110 -12.00 1.82 -3.78
C PRO A 110 -12.76 3.12 -3.72
N TRP A 111 -13.55 3.34 -2.69
CA TRP A 111 -14.27 4.59 -2.48
C TRP A 111 -13.35 5.67 -1.90
N TRP A 112 -12.40 5.27 -1.05
CA TRP A 112 -11.44 6.20 -0.48
C TRP A 112 -10.52 6.81 -1.54
N ILE A 113 -10.04 6.02 -2.50
CA ILE A 113 -9.27 6.51 -3.65
C ILE A 113 -10.07 7.58 -4.42
N GLN A 114 -11.37 7.37 -4.65
CA GLN A 114 -12.21 8.36 -5.33
C GLN A 114 -12.33 9.66 -4.52
N ILE A 115 -12.43 9.58 -3.19
CA ILE A 115 -12.43 10.74 -2.30
C ILE A 115 -11.10 11.49 -2.39
N MET A 116 -9.98 10.79 -2.32
CA MET A 116 -8.64 11.37 -2.43
C MET A 116 -8.39 12.03 -3.79
N MET A 117 -8.89 11.43 -4.87
CA MET A 117 -8.87 12.05 -6.21
C MET A 117 -9.60 13.39 -6.24
N GLY A 118 -10.74 13.47 -5.58
CA GLY A 118 -11.48 14.74 -5.42
C GLY A 118 -10.68 15.79 -4.66
N ARG A 119 -10.01 15.39 -3.57
CA ARG A 119 -9.13 16.27 -2.79
C ARG A 119 -7.96 16.79 -3.63
N LEU A 120 -7.23 15.90 -4.29
CA LEU A 120 -6.09 16.26 -5.13
C LEU A 120 -6.52 17.17 -6.28
N THR A 121 -7.67 16.90 -6.93
CA THR A 121 -8.22 17.77 -7.97
C THR A 121 -8.54 19.17 -7.44
N LYS A 122 -9.10 19.26 -6.23
CA LYS A 122 -9.35 20.54 -5.55
C LYS A 122 -8.04 21.27 -5.24
N ALA A 123 -7.07 20.58 -4.67
CA ALA A 123 -5.75 21.15 -4.34
C ALA A 123 -5.06 21.75 -5.59
N PHE A 124 -5.11 21.05 -6.74
CA PHE A 124 -4.61 21.60 -8.02
C PHE A 124 -5.38 22.86 -8.44
N ARG A 125 -6.70 22.87 -8.31
CA ARG A 125 -7.53 24.03 -8.70
C ARG A 125 -7.24 25.25 -7.84
N GLU A 126 -6.99 25.04 -6.56
CA GLU A 126 -6.65 26.07 -5.58
C GLU A 126 -5.16 26.46 -5.63
N LYS A 127 -4.35 25.69 -6.37
CA LYS A 127 -2.88 25.87 -6.49
C LYS A 127 -2.19 25.80 -5.12
N ASP A 128 -2.72 24.99 -4.24
CA ASP A 128 -2.19 24.73 -2.91
C ASP A 128 -1.09 23.66 -3.02
N LYS A 129 0.18 24.09 -3.02
CA LYS A 129 1.34 23.19 -3.17
C LYS A 129 1.36 22.09 -2.11
N GLU A 130 1.13 22.47 -0.86
CA GLU A 130 1.22 21.56 0.28
C GLU A 130 0.18 20.46 0.18
N ALA A 131 -1.08 20.85 -0.08
CA ALA A 131 -2.17 19.91 -0.31
C ALA A 131 -1.93 19.04 -1.58
N ILE A 132 -1.38 19.60 -2.67
CA ILE A 132 -1.04 18.83 -3.88
C ILE A 132 -0.04 17.73 -3.55
N LEU A 133 1.06 18.07 -2.89
CA LEU A 133 2.12 17.10 -2.61
C LEU A 133 1.67 16.04 -1.59
N LYS A 134 1.00 16.46 -0.53
CA LYS A 134 0.45 15.55 0.50
C LYS A 134 -0.59 14.60 -0.07
N ASP A 135 -1.63 15.16 -0.73
CA ASP A 135 -2.71 14.33 -1.29
C ASP A 135 -2.19 13.42 -2.41
N ALA A 136 -1.20 13.86 -3.20
CA ALA A 136 -0.56 13.02 -4.21
C ALA A 136 0.20 11.86 -3.56
N ALA A 137 1.02 12.12 -2.54
CA ALA A 137 1.78 11.09 -1.84
C ALA A 137 0.85 10.04 -1.22
N GLU A 138 -0.16 10.48 -0.48
CA GLU A 138 -1.13 9.59 0.18
C GLU A 138 -2.03 8.84 -0.82
N LEU A 139 -2.47 9.49 -1.89
CA LEU A 139 -3.24 8.83 -2.96
C LEU A 139 -2.46 7.69 -3.60
N GLY A 140 -1.15 7.89 -3.82
CA GLY A 140 -0.27 6.86 -4.35
C GLY A 140 -0.22 5.62 -3.47
N HIS A 141 -0.21 5.79 -2.16
CA HIS A 141 -0.30 4.69 -1.19
C HIS A 141 -1.56 3.84 -1.40
N TYR A 142 -2.75 4.44 -1.31
CA TYR A 142 -4.01 3.68 -1.43
C TYR A 142 -4.20 3.04 -2.81
N ILE A 143 -3.69 3.67 -3.87
CA ILE A 143 -3.68 3.05 -5.20
C ILE A 143 -2.78 1.82 -5.21
N ALA A 144 -1.61 1.87 -4.57
CA ALA A 144 -0.71 0.74 -4.44
C ALA A 144 -1.38 -0.41 -3.69
N ASP A 145 -2.02 -0.15 -2.55
CA ASP A 145 -2.80 -1.13 -1.78
C ASP A 145 -3.88 -1.82 -2.61
N ALA A 146 -4.60 -1.05 -3.44
CA ALA A 146 -5.62 -1.60 -4.36
C ALA A 146 -5.04 -2.59 -5.40
N HIS A 147 -3.72 -2.59 -5.62
CA HIS A 147 -3.02 -3.53 -6.50
C HIS A 147 -2.49 -4.76 -5.77
N VAL A 148 -2.51 -4.80 -4.45
CA VAL A 148 -2.11 -5.95 -3.65
C VAL A 148 -3.27 -6.94 -3.55
N PRO A 149 -3.14 -8.18 -4.06
CA PRO A 149 -4.22 -9.16 -3.99
C PRO A 149 -4.73 -9.42 -2.57
N LEU A 150 -3.81 -9.45 -1.61
CA LEU A 150 -4.12 -9.74 -0.21
C LEU A 150 -4.81 -8.58 0.54
N HIS A 151 -4.79 -7.36 0.00
CA HIS A 151 -5.64 -6.27 0.49
C HIS A 151 -7.10 -6.39 0.06
N ILE A 152 -7.42 -7.30 -0.88
CA ILE A 152 -8.75 -7.41 -1.48
C ILE A 152 -9.44 -8.74 -1.12
N CYS A 153 -9.07 -9.33 0.00
CA CYS A 153 -9.71 -10.53 0.53
C CYS A 153 -9.62 -10.61 2.06
N SER A 154 -10.55 -11.32 2.69
CA SER A 154 -10.55 -11.55 4.14
C SER A 154 -9.39 -12.42 4.61
N ASN A 155 -8.88 -13.34 3.76
CA ASN A 155 -7.69 -14.15 4.07
C ASN A 155 -6.37 -13.41 3.80
N HIS A 156 -6.31 -12.18 4.22
CA HIS A 156 -5.26 -11.22 3.89
C HIS A 156 -3.83 -11.64 4.29
N ASN A 157 -3.67 -12.40 5.36
CA ASN A 157 -2.36 -12.88 5.82
C ASN A 157 -2.25 -14.41 5.83
N GLY A 158 -3.13 -15.09 5.09
CA GLY A 158 -3.16 -16.56 5.07
C GLY A 158 -3.66 -17.20 6.37
N GLN A 159 -4.28 -16.42 7.25
CA GLN A 159 -4.76 -16.88 8.56
C GLN A 159 -5.84 -17.96 8.47
N LEU A 160 -6.61 -17.98 7.38
CA LEU A 160 -7.64 -19.01 7.13
C LEU A 160 -7.08 -20.26 6.45
N THR A 161 -5.83 -20.22 5.97
CA THR A 161 -5.19 -21.31 5.20
C THR A 161 -3.87 -21.78 5.83
N HIS A 162 -3.56 -21.35 7.06
CA HIS A 162 -2.32 -21.68 7.78
C HIS A 162 -1.04 -21.22 7.06
N GLN A 163 -1.12 -20.03 6.42
CA GLN A 163 -0.02 -19.41 5.66
C GLN A 163 0.34 -18.04 6.23
N GLN A 164 0.23 -17.88 7.57
CA GLN A 164 0.52 -16.61 8.26
C GLN A 164 1.88 -16.05 7.86
N GLY A 165 1.91 -14.75 7.58
CA GLY A 165 3.10 -14.03 7.10
C GLY A 165 3.23 -13.98 5.58
N ILE A 166 2.27 -14.55 4.82
CA ILE A 166 2.29 -14.49 3.35
C ILE A 166 2.12 -13.06 2.84
N HIS A 167 1.41 -12.22 3.58
CA HIS A 167 1.22 -10.81 3.24
C HIS A 167 2.58 -10.10 3.14
N ALA A 168 3.30 -10.05 4.26
CA ALA A 168 4.64 -9.45 4.28
C ALA A 168 5.63 -10.14 3.34
N PHE A 169 5.48 -11.44 3.11
CA PHE A 169 6.28 -12.16 2.13
C PHE A 169 6.05 -11.64 0.71
N TRP A 170 4.78 -11.51 0.29
CA TRP A 170 4.42 -11.08 -1.05
C TRP A 170 4.81 -9.62 -1.32
N GLU A 171 4.51 -8.74 -0.39
CA GLU A 171 4.62 -7.30 -0.61
C GLU A 171 5.90 -6.64 -0.08
N SER A 172 6.66 -7.34 0.80
CA SER A 172 7.92 -6.81 1.32
C SER A 172 9.10 -7.66 0.88
N ARG A 173 9.10 -8.95 1.23
CA ARG A 173 10.27 -9.80 1.02
C ARG A 173 10.59 -10.02 -0.45
N VAL A 174 9.58 -10.31 -1.30
CA VAL A 174 9.79 -10.53 -2.73
C VAL A 174 10.32 -9.25 -3.39
N PRO A 175 9.72 -8.07 -3.22
CA PRO A 175 10.26 -6.84 -3.76
C PRO A 175 11.66 -6.47 -3.24
N GLU A 176 11.93 -6.64 -1.95
CA GLU A 176 13.26 -6.38 -1.39
C GLU A 176 14.36 -7.22 -2.03
N LEU A 177 14.03 -8.44 -2.45
CA LEU A 177 15.00 -9.34 -3.07
C LEU A 177 15.24 -9.02 -4.55
N PHE A 178 14.21 -8.59 -5.29
CA PHE A 178 14.28 -8.59 -6.75
C PHE A 178 14.09 -7.23 -7.40
N ALA A 179 13.48 -6.24 -6.71
CA ALA A 179 13.08 -5.01 -7.35
C ALA A 179 14.25 -4.18 -7.90
N GLU A 180 15.38 -4.14 -7.21
CA GLU A 180 16.54 -3.32 -7.63
C GLU A 180 17.41 -4.01 -8.69
N SER A 181 17.44 -5.36 -8.72
CA SER A 181 18.35 -6.11 -9.61
C SER A 181 17.68 -6.66 -10.85
N ASP A 182 16.40 -7.05 -10.73
CA ASP A 182 15.79 -7.93 -11.73
C ASP A 182 14.56 -7.29 -12.41
N TRP A 183 13.92 -6.25 -11.80
CA TRP A 183 12.69 -5.70 -12.33
C TRP A 183 12.91 -4.46 -13.20
N ASP A 184 12.10 -4.33 -14.24
CA ASP A 184 12.11 -3.18 -15.14
C ASP A 184 11.00 -2.19 -14.81
N PHE A 185 11.37 -0.96 -14.42
CA PHE A 185 10.44 0.14 -14.16
C PHE A 185 10.26 1.12 -15.32
N PHE A 186 10.74 0.77 -16.51
CA PHE A 186 10.45 1.54 -17.71
C PHE A 186 9.03 1.24 -18.20
N ILE A 187 8.06 2.05 -17.77
CA ILE A 187 6.61 1.75 -17.91
C ILE A 187 5.96 2.58 -19.01
N GLY A 188 6.54 3.72 -19.37
CA GLY A 188 5.97 4.64 -20.36
C GLY A 188 5.52 5.96 -19.73
N LYS A 189 4.34 6.47 -20.09
CA LYS A 189 3.81 7.76 -19.66
C LYS A 189 2.43 7.65 -19.02
N ALA A 190 2.09 8.58 -18.14
CA ALA A 190 0.77 8.72 -17.56
C ALA A 190 -0.30 9.00 -18.63
N LEU A 191 -1.49 8.43 -18.45
CA LEU A 191 -2.64 8.64 -19.33
C LEU A 191 -3.79 9.25 -18.54
N TYR A 192 -4.61 10.05 -19.23
CA TYR A 192 -5.88 10.53 -18.69
C TYR A 192 -6.87 9.38 -18.54
N ILE A 193 -7.54 9.31 -17.40
CA ILE A 193 -8.54 8.29 -17.07
C ILE A 193 -9.94 8.92 -17.19
N PRO A 194 -10.70 8.60 -18.24
CA PRO A 194 -12.03 9.20 -18.47
C PRO A 194 -13.06 8.77 -17.41
N ASP A 195 -13.06 7.49 -17.04
CA ASP A 195 -13.91 6.94 -15.98
C ASP A 195 -13.04 6.41 -14.84
N LEU A 196 -12.88 7.24 -13.82
CA LEU A 196 -12.07 6.92 -12.66
C LEU A 196 -12.67 5.76 -11.84
N SER A 197 -13.99 5.72 -11.71
CA SER A 197 -14.67 4.68 -10.94
C SER A 197 -14.46 3.32 -11.59
N ASP A 198 -14.70 3.20 -12.88
CA ASP A 198 -14.48 1.95 -13.62
C ASP A 198 -13.01 1.53 -13.60
N PHE A 199 -12.08 2.48 -13.72
CA PHE A 199 -10.66 2.20 -13.65
C PHE A 199 -10.25 1.61 -12.30
N ILE A 200 -10.67 2.22 -11.19
CA ILE A 200 -10.33 1.74 -9.84
C ILE A 200 -10.94 0.37 -9.57
N TRP A 201 -12.25 0.20 -9.88
CA TRP A 201 -12.92 -1.07 -9.65
C TRP A 201 -12.37 -2.20 -10.51
N ALA A 202 -11.87 -1.92 -11.71
CA ALA A 202 -11.15 -2.92 -12.50
C ALA A 202 -9.89 -3.42 -11.76
N ARG A 203 -9.11 -2.52 -11.13
CA ARG A 203 -7.93 -2.91 -10.33
C ARG A 203 -8.30 -3.74 -9.10
N ILE A 204 -9.38 -3.37 -8.41
CA ILE A 204 -9.91 -4.14 -7.28
C ILE A 204 -10.30 -5.56 -7.72
N LEU A 205 -11.04 -5.69 -8.83
CA LEU A 205 -11.47 -7.01 -9.33
C LEU A 205 -10.29 -7.86 -9.82
N GLU A 206 -9.27 -7.26 -10.43
CA GLU A 206 -8.02 -7.95 -10.79
C GLU A 206 -7.28 -8.46 -9.54
N SER A 207 -7.23 -7.65 -8.48
CA SER A 207 -6.61 -8.04 -7.21
C SER A 207 -7.39 -9.16 -6.53
N ALA A 208 -8.72 -9.06 -6.48
CA ALA A 208 -9.59 -10.11 -5.96
C ALA A 208 -9.40 -11.44 -6.70
N ALA A 209 -9.35 -11.41 -8.03
CA ALA A 209 -9.14 -12.60 -8.86
C ALA A 209 -7.75 -13.24 -8.67
N ALA A 210 -6.76 -12.45 -8.23
CA ALA A 210 -5.39 -12.92 -8.01
C ALA A 210 -5.14 -13.50 -6.61
N ALA A 211 -5.97 -13.20 -5.63
CA ALA A 211 -5.75 -13.57 -4.22
C ALA A 211 -5.58 -15.10 -4.01
N ASP A 212 -6.47 -15.89 -4.59
CA ASP A 212 -6.37 -17.36 -4.50
C ASP A 212 -5.09 -17.90 -5.17
N THR A 213 -4.62 -17.26 -6.23
CA THR A 213 -3.38 -17.66 -6.91
C THR A 213 -2.18 -17.39 -6.01
N VAL A 214 -2.15 -16.26 -5.30
CA VAL A 214 -1.09 -15.91 -4.34
C VAL A 214 -0.97 -16.99 -3.27
N LEU A 215 -2.10 -17.41 -2.68
CA LEU A 215 -2.16 -18.40 -1.62
C LEU A 215 -1.83 -19.81 -2.14
N SER A 216 -2.43 -20.21 -3.26
CA SER A 216 -2.24 -21.57 -3.81
C SER A 216 -0.82 -21.81 -4.28
N CYS A 217 -0.17 -20.84 -4.91
CA CYS A 217 1.23 -20.95 -5.31
C CYS A 217 2.17 -21.13 -4.12
N GLU A 218 1.97 -20.39 -3.03
CA GLU A 218 2.79 -20.53 -1.83
C GLU A 218 2.59 -21.93 -1.21
N LYS A 219 1.36 -22.39 -1.11
CA LYS A 219 1.04 -23.73 -0.60
C LYS A 219 1.68 -24.84 -1.44
N GLU A 220 1.51 -24.79 -2.77
CA GLU A 220 2.09 -25.76 -3.70
C GLU A 220 3.62 -25.86 -3.55
N ILE A 221 4.30 -24.70 -3.50
CA ILE A 221 5.75 -24.68 -3.37
C ILE A 221 6.19 -25.19 -2.00
N SER A 222 5.45 -24.87 -0.94
CA SER A 222 5.74 -25.33 0.42
C SER A 222 5.79 -26.84 0.54
N GLU A 223 5.03 -27.59 -0.28
CA GLU A 223 5.06 -29.05 -0.31
C GLU A 223 6.41 -29.62 -0.80
N HIS A 224 7.19 -28.80 -1.52
CA HIS A 224 8.49 -29.18 -2.09
C HIS A 224 9.68 -28.64 -1.32
N PHE A 225 9.45 -27.89 -0.25
CA PHE A 225 10.50 -27.32 0.60
C PHE A 225 10.43 -27.92 2.01
N ARG A 226 11.57 -28.36 2.53
CA ARG A 226 11.66 -28.68 3.94
C ARG A 226 11.58 -27.39 4.78
N PRO A 227 11.09 -27.44 6.03
CA PRO A 227 10.97 -26.27 6.89
C PRO A 227 12.29 -25.47 7.06
N ASP A 228 13.43 -26.17 7.10
CA ASP A 228 14.77 -25.60 7.20
C ASP A 228 15.29 -24.97 5.90
N GLN A 229 14.64 -25.21 4.78
CA GLN A 229 14.94 -24.60 3.47
C GLN A 229 13.97 -23.48 3.11
N LYS A 230 12.73 -23.57 3.64
CA LYS A 230 11.69 -22.55 3.40
C LYS A 230 12.04 -21.21 4.04
N TYR A 231 12.70 -21.24 5.19
CA TYR A 231 13.03 -20.04 5.94
C TYR A 231 14.53 -19.88 6.11
N ALA A 232 14.98 -18.63 6.22
CA ALA A 232 16.33 -18.23 6.58
C ALA A 232 16.29 -17.30 7.81
N PHE A 233 17.39 -17.22 8.55
CA PHE A 233 17.57 -16.26 9.61
C PHE A 233 18.55 -15.19 9.12
N GLU A 234 18.12 -13.95 9.13
CA GLU A 234 18.89 -12.80 8.68
C GLU A 234 19.03 -11.77 9.79
N GLU A 235 20.16 -11.10 9.84
CA GLU A 235 20.34 -9.99 10.78
C GLU A 235 19.80 -8.70 10.14
N ARG A 236 18.81 -8.07 10.80
CA ARG A 236 18.22 -6.80 10.38
C ARG A 236 18.21 -5.82 11.53
N LYS A 237 18.89 -4.69 11.37
CA LYS A 237 18.99 -3.62 12.40
C LYS A 237 19.42 -4.17 13.77
N GLY A 238 20.37 -5.12 13.79
CA GLY A 238 20.89 -5.73 15.02
C GLY A 238 19.96 -6.78 15.67
N LYS A 239 18.95 -7.26 14.96
CA LYS A 239 18.06 -8.34 15.40
C LYS A 239 18.07 -9.48 14.38
N THR A 240 18.10 -10.71 14.86
CA THR A 240 17.91 -11.89 14.02
C THR A 240 16.41 -12.08 13.74
N VAL A 241 16.03 -12.02 12.47
CA VAL A 241 14.65 -12.21 12.02
C VAL A 241 14.53 -13.46 11.17
N LYS A 242 13.44 -14.20 11.33
CA LYS A 242 13.08 -15.33 10.48
C LYS A 242 12.34 -14.80 9.26
N GLN A 243 12.82 -15.15 8.07
CA GLN A 243 12.25 -14.71 6.79
C GLN A 243 12.14 -15.88 5.81
N TYR A 244 11.31 -15.76 4.79
CA TYR A 244 11.35 -16.69 3.67
C TYR A 244 12.73 -16.63 2.99
N SER A 245 13.30 -17.79 2.71
CA SER A 245 14.61 -17.89 2.06
C SER A 245 14.57 -17.35 0.63
N THR A 246 15.72 -16.86 0.15
CA THR A 246 15.83 -16.39 -1.24
C THR A 246 15.47 -17.50 -2.24
N ALA A 247 15.86 -18.76 -1.98
CA ALA A 247 15.53 -19.89 -2.84
C ALA A 247 14.00 -20.12 -2.93
N PHE A 248 13.30 -20.01 -1.80
CA PHE A 248 11.83 -20.09 -1.78
C PHE A 248 11.19 -18.92 -2.53
N ALA A 249 11.66 -17.71 -2.29
CA ALA A 249 11.16 -16.50 -2.93
C ALA A 249 11.35 -16.53 -4.46
N THR A 250 12.52 -16.99 -4.96
CA THR A 250 12.78 -17.16 -6.39
C THR A 250 11.80 -18.16 -7.02
N ARG A 251 11.57 -19.29 -6.36
CA ARG A 251 10.62 -20.28 -6.87
C ARG A 251 9.19 -19.76 -6.88
N TYR A 252 8.82 -19.01 -5.84
CA TYR A 252 7.51 -18.40 -5.72
C TYR A 252 7.26 -17.35 -6.80
N GLU A 253 8.21 -16.42 -7.01
CA GLU A 253 8.13 -15.38 -8.04
C GLU A 253 8.01 -16.00 -9.46
N THR A 254 8.80 -17.04 -9.74
CA THR A 254 8.69 -17.80 -10.99
C THR A 254 7.32 -18.47 -11.14
N ARG A 255 6.81 -19.10 -10.07
CA ARG A 255 5.49 -19.78 -10.09
C ARG A 255 4.33 -18.82 -10.25
N LEU A 256 4.43 -17.62 -9.69
CA LEU A 256 3.51 -16.50 -9.88
C LEU A 256 3.62 -15.85 -11.27
N ASN A 257 4.56 -16.29 -12.12
CA ASN A 257 4.84 -15.68 -13.40
C ASN A 257 5.09 -14.16 -13.25
N HIS A 258 5.97 -13.78 -12.32
CA HIS A 258 6.35 -12.39 -12.01
C HIS A 258 5.14 -11.48 -11.68
N MET A 259 4.16 -12.01 -10.96
CA MET A 259 2.95 -11.26 -10.62
C MET A 259 3.29 -10.02 -9.78
N VAL A 260 4.22 -10.13 -8.82
CA VAL A 260 4.57 -9.03 -7.92
C VAL A 260 5.13 -7.86 -8.72
N GLU A 261 6.09 -8.10 -9.64
CA GLU A 261 6.60 -7.08 -10.55
C GLU A 261 5.49 -6.46 -11.41
N ARG A 262 4.66 -7.30 -12.05
CA ARG A 262 3.58 -6.80 -12.91
C ARG A 262 2.58 -5.93 -12.14
N ARG A 263 2.23 -6.31 -10.90
CA ARG A 263 1.33 -5.51 -10.05
C ARG A 263 1.97 -4.21 -9.62
N MET A 264 3.26 -4.21 -9.30
CA MET A 264 4.00 -2.99 -8.99
C MET A 264 4.07 -2.04 -10.19
N ARG A 265 4.40 -2.53 -11.38
CA ARG A 265 4.41 -1.73 -12.62
C ARG A 265 3.03 -1.12 -12.91
N ALA A 266 1.96 -1.91 -12.70
CA ALA A 266 0.59 -1.43 -12.83
C ALA A 266 0.24 -0.36 -11.79
N SER A 267 0.73 -0.49 -10.56
CA SER A 267 0.57 0.54 -9.50
C SER A 267 1.23 1.85 -9.89
N ILE A 268 2.48 1.82 -10.35
CA ILE A 268 3.24 3.01 -10.79
C ILE A 268 2.48 3.74 -11.90
N PHE A 269 2.00 2.98 -12.90
CA PHE A 269 1.20 3.55 -13.99
C PHE A 269 -0.11 4.17 -13.49
N ALA A 270 -0.82 3.47 -12.60
CA ALA A 270 -2.09 3.93 -12.05
C ALA A 270 -1.93 5.19 -11.20
N VAL A 271 -0.89 5.24 -10.34
CA VAL A 271 -0.56 6.43 -9.53
C VAL A 271 -0.29 7.64 -10.42
N ALA A 272 0.61 7.52 -11.37
CA ALA A 272 0.94 8.61 -12.29
C ALA A 272 -0.27 9.07 -13.09
N SER A 273 -1.09 8.13 -13.59
CA SER A 273 -2.29 8.43 -14.38
C SER A 273 -3.39 9.10 -13.54
N CYS A 274 -3.54 8.71 -12.27
CA CYS A 274 -4.43 9.38 -11.34
C CYS A 274 -3.98 10.81 -11.03
N TRP A 275 -2.69 11.03 -10.75
CA TRP A 275 -2.14 12.37 -10.55
C TRP A 275 -2.36 13.26 -11.79
N TYR A 276 -2.06 12.72 -12.98
CA TYR A 276 -2.28 13.42 -14.25
C TYR A 276 -3.77 13.73 -14.47
N THR A 277 -4.65 12.77 -14.21
CA THR A 277 -6.10 12.95 -14.34
C THR A 277 -6.62 14.03 -13.39
N ALA A 278 -6.17 14.06 -12.15
CA ALA A 278 -6.55 15.10 -11.19
C ALA A 278 -6.14 16.50 -11.66
N TRP A 279 -4.92 16.64 -12.20
CA TRP A 279 -4.43 17.90 -12.76
C TRP A 279 -5.23 18.36 -14.00
N VAL A 280 -5.54 17.42 -14.92
CA VAL A 280 -6.39 17.70 -16.10
C VAL A 280 -7.79 18.15 -15.67
N ASN A 281 -8.41 17.44 -14.73
CA ASN A 281 -9.74 17.76 -14.19
C ASN A 281 -9.78 19.09 -13.41
N ALA A 282 -8.65 19.57 -12.94
CA ALA A 282 -8.49 20.88 -12.34
C ALA A 282 -8.35 22.02 -13.36
N GLY A 283 -8.29 21.70 -14.67
CA GLY A 283 -8.09 22.68 -15.74
C GLY A 283 -6.64 22.93 -16.09
N GLN A 284 -5.73 22.02 -15.75
CA GLN A 284 -4.29 22.08 -16.03
C GLN A 284 -3.62 23.38 -15.53
N PRO A 285 -3.78 23.76 -14.26
CA PRO A 285 -3.18 24.98 -13.74
C PRO A 285 -1.66 24.96 -13.91
N PRO A 286 -1.02 26.14 -14.18
CA PRO A 286 0.43 26.24 -14.20
C PRO A 286 0.99 25.97 -12.79
N LEU A 287 2.11 25.22 -12.71
CA LEU A 287 2.73 24.77 -11.44
C LEU A 287 4.13 25.34 -11.22
N ASP A 288 4.65 26.12 -12.16
CA ASP A 288 6.01 26.67 -12.15
C ASP A 288 6.26 27.63 -10.98
N HIS A 289 5.27 28.41 -10.59
CA HIS A 289 5.37 29.36 -9.48
C HIS A 289 5.34 28.69 -8.09
N LEU A 290 4.98 27.39 -8.02
CA LEU A 290 4.88 26.66 -6.75
C LEU A 290 6.19 25.98 -6.31
N GLN A 291 7.28 26.05 -7.09
CA GLN A 291 8.51 25.28 -6.81
C GLN A 291 9.31 25.79 -5.60
N HIS A 292 9.16 27.04 -5.22
CA HIS A 292 10.05 27.68 -4.24
C HIS A 292 9.51 27.72 -2.80
N ASP A 293 8.28 27.27 -2.58
CA ASP A 293 7.71 27.26 -1.24
C ASP A 293 8.24 26.07 -0.43
N SER A 294 8.65 26.31 0.81
CA SER A 294 9.05 25.26 1.76
C SER A 294 7.86 24.84 2.63
N LEU A 295 7.94 23.63 3.22
CA LEU A 295 6.96 23.18 4.19
C LEU A 295 6.82 24.16 5.35
N THR A 296 5.59 24.34 5.82
CA THR A 296 5.30 25.14 7.00
C THR A 296 5.78 24.44 8.28
N ILE A 297 6.02 25.21 9.33
CA ILE A 297 6.36 24.67 10.66
C ILE A 297 5.26 23.74 11.19
N SER A 298 3.99 24.01 10.85
CA SER A 298 2.86 23.17 11.27
C SER A 298 2.91 21.78 10.66
N GLU A 299 3.23 21.70 9.37
CA GLU A 299 3.33 20.43 8.65
C GLU A 299 4.53 19.62 9.10
N GLN A 300 5.68 20.26 9.28
CA GLN A 300 6.86 19.61 9.84
C GLN A 300 6.53 18.94 11.19
N LYS A 301 5.81 19.63 12.08
CA LYS A 301 5.36 19.09 13.36
C LYS A 301 4.36 17.95 13.21
N GLU A 302 3.45 18.00 12.22
CA GLU A 302 2.53 16.90 11.95
C GLU A 302 3.30 15.63 11.54
N TYR A 303 4.25 15.73 10.62
CA TYR A 303 5.08 14.61 10.19
C TYR A 303 5.97 14.05 11.31
N GLU A 304 6.57 14.93 12.13
CA GLU A 304 7.31 14.50 13.31
C GLU A 304 6.42 13.72 14.28
N ARG A 305 5.19 14.19 14.52
CA ARG A 305 4.22 13.51 15.37
C ARG A 305 3.84 12.14 14.83
N LEU A 306 3.55 12.02 13.53
CA LEU A 306 3.26 10.74 12.87
C LEU A 306 4.41 9.74 13.08
N ASN A 307 5.64 10.18 12.86
CA ASN A 307 6.83 9.34 13.05
C ASN A 307 7.03 8.91 14.51
N LEU A 308 6.71 9.79 15.47
CA LEU A 308 6.82 9.48 16.90
C LEU A 308 5.77 8.45 17.34
N GLU A 309 4.51 8.64 16.93
CA GLU A 309 3.42 7.72 17.30
C GLU A 309 3.62 6.34 16.65
N TRP A 310 4.00 6.29 15.37
CA TRP A 310 4.35 5.05 14.70
C TRP A 310 5.46 4.27 15.43
N LYS A 311 6.51 4.94 15.89
CA LYS A 311 7.61 4.31 16.65
C LYS A 311 7.16 3.70 17.98
N LYS A 312 6.05 4.15 18.57
CA LYS A 312 5.46 3.53 19.77
C LYS A 312 4.84 2.17 19.49
N GLY A 313 4.45 1.92 18.26
CA GLY A 313 4.25 0.60 17.70
C GLY A 313 2.95 -0.10 18.10
N ILE A 314 1.81 0.57 18.31
CA ILE A 314 0.51 -0.05 18.56
C ILE A 314 -0.49 0.47 17.52
N PRO A 315 -0.77 -0.26 16.43
CA PRO A 315 -1.75 0.16 15.44
C PRO A 315 -3.15 0.12 16.03
N LEU A 316 -4.01 1.03 15.56
CA LEU A 316 -5.42 1.06 15.90
C LEU A 316 -6.19 0.35 14.78
N GLY A 317 -6.94 -0.70 15.13
CA GLY A 317 -7.73 -1.47 14.18
C GLY A 317 -7.06 -2.77 13.73
N ARG A 318 -7.38 -3.22 12.50
CA ARG A 318 -6.87 -4.47 11.92
C ARG A 318 -5.36 -4.43 11.79
N ASP A 319 -4.70 -5.47 12.28
CA ASP A 319 -3.30 -5.73 12.02
C ASP A 319 -3.14 -6.29 10.59
N CYS A 320 -2.13 -5.83 9.87
CA CYS A 320 -1.81 -6.33 8.53
C CYS A 320 -0.80 -7.48 8.57
N ASP A 321 -0.25 -7.80 9.77
CA ASP A 321 0.80 -8.81 9.94
C ASP A 321 0.27 -10.20 10.26
#